data_8a5e1e47c299d6a4a134f9268a71abde
#
_entry.id   8a5e1e47c299d6a4a134f9268a71abde
#
_cell.length_a   1.000
_cell.length_b   1.000
_cell.length_c   1.000
_cell.angle_alpha   90.00
_cell.angle_beta   90.00
_cell.angle_gamma   90.00
#
_symmetry.space_group_name_H-M   'P 1'
#
loop_
_entity.id
_entity.type
_entity.pdbx_description
1 polymer ?
#
loop_
_entity_poly.entity_id
_entity_poly.type
_entity_poly.pdbx_seq_one_letter_code
_entity_poly.pdbx_strand_id
1 'polypeptide(L)'
;MKVSIPHTLGKEEVRRRLHARAGEAEGKASDMLGGAVSIRMQWLDEDHLKMDVSAMGFSIPCALEIQETALEFDVEIPQGLGFARKIIEGAIREKGEKLLT
;
A
#
# COMPACT_ATOMS: atom_id res chain seq x y z
N MET A 1 -8.13 -9.67 -1.25
CA MET A 1 -7.93 -9.52 0.21
C MET A 1 -8.13 -8.06 0.59
N LYS A 2 -8.90 -7.83 1.63
CA LYS A 2 -9.14 -6.48 2.13
C LYS A 2 -8.54 -6.32 3.52
N VAL A 3 -7.83 -5.21 3.72
CA VAL A 3 -7.24 -4.87 5.02
C VAL A 3 -7.72 -3.48 5.40
N SER A 4 -8.30 -3.33 6.57
CA SER A 4 -8.76 -2.05 7.08
C SER A 4 -7.96 -1.67 8.31
N ILE A 5 -7.41 -0.45 8.32
CA ILE A 5 -6.62 0.05 9.43
C ILE A 5 -7.30 1.29 9.99
N PRO A 6 -7.88 1.23 11.19
CA PRO A 6 -8.55 2.38 11.78
C PRO A 6 -7.58 3.49 12.17
N HIS A 7 -8.03 4.73 12.08
CA HIS A 7 -7.26 5.90 12.51
C HIS A 7 -8.19 6.98 13.03
N THR A 8 -7.61 7.98 13.67
CA THR A 8 -8.33 9.13 14.21
C THR A 8 -7.81 10.46 13.65
N LEU A 9 -7.09 10.39 12.51
CA LEU A 9 -6.41 11.56 11.94
C LEU A 9 -7.29 12.39 11.01
N GLY A 10 -8.35 11.80 10.44
CA GLY A 10 -9.15 12.43 9.40
C GLY A 10 -8.52 12.27 8.02
N LYS A 11 -9.33 12.45 6.97
CA LYS A 11 -8.90 12.25 5.59
C LYS A 11 -7.74 13.15 5.18
N GLU A 12 -7.79 14.42 5.53
CA GLU A 12 -6.78 15.40 5.10
C GLU A 12 -5.39 15.04 5.61
N GLU A 13 -5.28 14.68 6.87
CA GLU A 13 -4.00 14.31 7.45
C GLU A 13 -3.44 13.03 6.85
N VAL A 14 -4.29 12.03 6.64
CA VAL A 14 -3.88 10.77 6.01
C VAL A 14 -3.42 11.04 4.58
N ARG A 15 -4.16 11.86 3.84
CA ARG A 15 -3.82 12.23 2.47
C ARG A 15 -2.46 12.91 2.43
N ARG A 16 -2.21 13.85 3.32
CA ARG A 16 -0.94 14.57 3.41
C ARG A 16 0.22 13.60 3.67
N ARG A 17 0.06 12.68 4.60
CA ARG A 17 1.09 11.69 4.92
C ARG A 17 1.37 10.75 3.74
N LEU A 18 0.34 10.33 3.04
CA LEU A 18 0.50 9.47 1.86
C LEU A 18 1.26 10.18 0.74
N HIS A 19 0.94 11.43 0.46
CA HIS A 19 1.66 12.20 -0.54
C HIS A 19 3.13 12.37 -0.18
N ALA A 20 3.43 12.62 1.08
CA ALA A 20 4.80 12.78 1.54
C ALA A 20 5.62 11.50 1.43
N ARG A 21 4.98 10.34 1.60
CA ARG A 21 5.68 9.06 1.62
C ARG A 21 5.65 8.27 0.32
N ALA A 22 4.78 8.61 -0.61
CA ALA A 22 4.64 7.88 -1.87
C ALA A 22 5.95 7.82 -2.65
N GLY A 23 6.63 8.94 -2.82
CA GLY A 23 7.90 8.98 -3.51
C GLY A 23 9.01 8.23 -2.78
N GLU A 24 9.03 8.29 -1.46
CA GLU A 24 10.00 7.56 -0.65
C GLU A 24 9.80 6.04 -0.75
N ALA A 25 8.55 5.59 -0.76
CA ALA A 25 8.25 4.17 -0.87
C ALA A 25 8.75 3.57 -2.18
N GLU A 26 8.57 4.27 -3.30
CA GLU A 26 9.07 3.82 -4.59
C GLU A 26 10.60 3.70 -4.61
N GLY A 27 11.30 4.70 -4.10
CA GLY A 27 12.75 4.69 -4.04
C GLY A 27 13.32 3.65 -3.09
N LYS A 28 12.75 3.56 -1.89
CA LYS A 28 13.23 2.60 -0.88
C LYS A 28 13.01 1.15 -1.28
N ALA A 29 11.90 0.83 -1.92
CA ALA A 29 11.62 -0.52 -2.37
C ALA A 29 12.67 -0.99 -3.38
N SER A 30 13.03 -0.13 -4.33
CA SER A 30 14.08 -0.41 -5.31
C SER A 30 15.42 -0.64 -4.64
N ASP A 31 15.81 0.23 -3.71
CA ASP A 31 17.11 0.17 -3.04
C ASP A 31 17.24 -1.06 -2.13
N MET A 32 16.21 -1.34 -1.32
CA MET A 32 16.25 -2.43 -0.35
C MET A 32 16.27 -3.81 -0.99
N LEU A 33 15.67 -3.95 -2.17
CA LEU A 33 15.48 -5.25 -2.81
C LEU A 33 16.30 -5.40 -4.09
N GLY A 34 17.28 -4.53 -4.28
CA GLY A 34 18.21 -4.61 -5.40
C GLY A 34 17.55 -4.47 -6.77
N GLY A 35 16.44 -3.73 -6.82
CA GLY A 35 15.69 -3.57 -8.07
C GLY A 35 14.76 -4.71 -8.42
N ALA A 36 14.67 -5.73 -7.56
CA ALA A 36 13.80 -6.89 -7.79
C ALA A 36 12.32 -6.56 -7.60
N VAL A 37 12.00 -5.46 -6.91
CA VAL A 37 10.64 -5.01 -6.67
C VAL A 37 10.45 -3.63 -7.28
N SER A 38 9.36 -3.47 -8.01
CA SER A 38 8.96 -2.20 -8.60
C SER A 38 7.58 -1.81 -8.07
N ILE A 39 7.44 -0.57 -7.61
CA ILE A 39 6.18 -0.05 -7.12
C ILE A 39 5.78 1.16 -7.96
N ARG A 40 4.57 1.12 -8.49
CA ARG A 40 3.99 2.26 -9.23
C ARG A 40 2.75 2.73 -8.49
N MET A 41 2.63 4.03 -8.29
CA MET A 41 1.50 4.63 -7.62
C MET A 41 0.82 5.64 -8.54
N GLN A 42 -0.51 5.64 -8.52
CA GLN A 42 -1.31 6.59 -9.31
C GLN A 42 -2.51 7.03 -8.47
N TRP A 43 -2.63 8.32 -8.27
CA TRP A 43 -3.82 8.89 -7.63
C TRP A 43 -4.96 8.94 -8.63
N LEU A 44 -6.07 8.29 -8.29
CA LEU A 44 -7.28 8.31 -9.12
C LEU A 44 -8.14 9.52 -8.79
N ASP A 45 -8.18 9.90 -7.53
CA ASP A 45 -8.80 11.12 -7.01
C ASP A 45 -8.19 11.41 -5.63
N GLU A 46 -8.79 12.34 -4.87
CA GLU A 46 -8.25 12.74 -3.58
C GLU A 46 -8.19 11.62 -2.54
N ASP A 47 -9.09 10.66 -2.63
CA ASP A 47 -9.25 9.61 -1.63
C ASP A 47 -8.88 8.21 -2.13
N HIS A 48 -8.53 8.08 -3.41
CA HIS A 48 -8.25 6.78 -4.02
C HIS A 48 -6.87 6.75 -4.67
N LEU A 49 -6.06 5.81 -4.21
CA LEU A 49 -4.72 5.58 -4.73
C LEU A 49 -4.63 4.16 -5.29
N LYS A 50 -4.15 4.04 -6.52
CA LYS A 50 -3.86 2.75 -7.12
C LYS A 50 -2.37 2.47 -7.01
N MET A 51 -2.02 1.28 -6.55
CA MET A 51 -0.64 0.87 -6.41
C MET A 51 -0.44 -0.45 -7.11
N ASP A 52 0.57 -0.53 -7.96
CA ASP A 52 0.97 -1.76 -8.64
C ASP A 52 2.35 -2.17 -8.13
N VAL A 53 2.43 -3.34 -7.52
CA VAL A 53 3.68 -3.90 -7.02
C VAL A 53 4.08 -5.05 -7.91
N SER A 54 5.28 -4.97 -8.50
CA SER A 54 5.83 -6.03 -9.34
C SER A 54 7.04 -6.63 -8.62
N ALA A 55 7.00 -7.94 -8.40
CA ALA A 55 8.08 -8.64 -7.70
C ALA A 55 8.15 -10.07 -8.20
N MET A 56 9.36 -10.56 -8.50
CA MET A 56 9.60 -11.96 -8.83
C MET A 56 8.73 -12.48 -9.99
N GLY A 57 8.46 -11.63 -10.98
CA GLY A 57 7.62 -11.98 -12.12
C GLY A 57 6.11 -11.90 -11.85
N PHE A 58 5.70 -11.54 -10.65
CA PHE A 58 4.30 -11.33 -10.30
C PHE A 58 3.94 -9.86 -10.27
N SER A 59 2.69 -9.56 -10.61
CA SER A 59 2.13 -8.22 -10.48
C SER A 59 0.99 -8.28 -9.47
N ILE A 60 1.08 -7.43 -8.44
CA ILE A 60 0.11 -7.40 -7.34
C ILE A 60 -0.58 -6.04 -7.35
N PRO A 61 -1.81 -5.95 -7.92
CA PRO A 61 -2.57 -4.70 -7.88
C PRO A 61 -3.09 -4.45 -6.47
N CYS A 62 -2.97 -3.22 -6.02
CA CYS A 62 -3.48 -2.79 -4.72
C CYS A 62 -4.26 -1.50 -4.88
N ALA A 63 -5.47 -1.45 -4.37
CA ALA A 63 -6.25 -0.24 -4.31
C ALA A 63 -6.31 0.24 -2.86
N LEU A 64 -6.18 1.54 -2.66
CA LEU A 64 -6.18 2.14 -1.34
C LEU A 64 -7.24 3.23 -1.30
N GLU A 65 -8.12 3.18 -0.31
CA GLU A 65 -9.16 4.18 -0.11
C GLU A 65 -8.97 4.86 1.24
N ILE A 66 -8.93 6.18 1.22
CA ILE A 66 -8.83 7.00 2.43
C ILE A 66 -10.24 7.29 2.93
N GLN A 67 -10.57 6.78 4.11
CA GLN A 67 -11.83 7.06 4.79
C GLN A 67 -11.57 7.94 6.01
N GLU A 68 -12.62 8.56 6.53
CA GLU A 68 -12.51 9.48 7.67
C GLU A 68 -11.91 8.80 8.91
N THR A 69 -12.26 7.56 9.16
CA THR A 69 -11.85 6.83 10.36
C THR A 69 -11.05 5.57 10.08
N ALA A 70 -10.75 5.30 8.81
CA ALA A 70 -9.99 4.10 8.44
C ALA A 70 -9.25 4.31 7.12
N LEU A 71 -8.22 3.53 6.94
CA LEU A 71 -7.51 3.41 5.67
C LEU A 71 -7.74 2.00 5.16
N GLU A 72 -8.36 1.85 4.00
CA GLU A 72 -8.68 0.55 3.45
C GLU A 72 -7.79 0.18 2.27
N PHE A 73 -7.30 -1.05 2.31
CA PHE A 73 -6.51 -1.65 1.24
C PHE A 73 -7.28 -2.80 0.63
N ASP A 74 -7.32 -2.86 -0.69
CA ASP A 74 -7.85 -4.00 -1.42
C ASP A 74 -6.74 -4.54 -2.31
N VAL A 75 -6.27 -5.74 -2.00
CA VAL A 75 -5.10 -6.34 -2.65
C VAL A 75 -5.54 -7.59 -3.40
N GLU A 76 -5.23 -7.65 -4.70
CA GLU A 76 -5.43 -8.84 -5.49
C GLU A 76 -4.19 -9.72 -5.42
N ILE A 77 -4.32 -10.88 -4.79
CA ILE A 77 -3.21 -11.81 -4.64
C ILE A 77 -3.27 -12.83 -5.78
N PRO A 78 -2.23 -12.89 -6.64
CA PRO A 78 -2.17 -13.91 -7.69
C PRO A 78 -2.24 -15.33 -7.12
N GLN A 79 -2.82 -16.26 -7.86
CA GLN A 79 -2.96 -17.63 -7.40
C GLN A 79 -1.64 -18.26 -6.96
N GLY A 80 -0.56 -17.98 -7.68
CA GLY A 80 0.76 -18.48 -7.32
C GLY A 80 1.32 -17.95 -6.01
N LEU A 81 0.74 -16.87 -5.46
CA LEU A 81 1.18 -16.26 -4.21
C LEU A 81 0.21 -16.45 -3.05
N GLY A 82 -0.76 -17.34 -3.19
CA GLY A 82 -1.73 -17.59 -2.13
C GLY A 82 -1.09 -17.97 -0.78
N PHE A 83 0.05 -18.67 -0.81
CA PHE A 83 0.79 -19.03 0.40
C PHE A 83 1.37 -17.82 1.13
N ALA A 84 1.59 -16.71 0.44
CA ALA A 84 2.18 -15.50 1.02
C ALA A 84 1.13 -14.52 1.54
N ARG A 85 -0.15 -14.88 1.50
CA ARG A 85 -1.25 -14.00 1.88
C ARG A 85 -1.10 -13.37 3.26
N LYS A 86 -0.75 -14.17 4.27
CA LYS A 86 -0.56 -13.69 5.64
C LYS A 86 0.64 -12.76 5.77
N ILE A 87 1.71 -13.05 5.03
CA ILE A 87 2.91 -12.22 5.01
C ILE A 87 2.58 -10.86 4.40
N ILE A 88 1.84 -10.86 3.30
CA ILE A 88 1.42 -9.62 2.62
C ILE A 88 0.49 -8.80 3.53
N GLU A 89 -0.47 -9.44 4.17
CA GLU A 89 -1.36 -8.77 5.11
C GLU A 89 -0.59 -8.12 6.27
N GLY A 90 0.35 -8.86 6.86
CA GLY A 90 1.18 -8.35 7.94
C GLY A 90 2.03 -7.15 7.52
N ALA A 91 2.60 -7.20 6.32
CA ALA A 91 3.38 -6.10 5.78
C ALA A 91 2.53 -4.85 5.55
N ILE A 92 1.32 -5.01 5.02
CA ILE A 92 0.38 -3.90 4.81
C ILE A 92 -0.02 -3.27 6.13
N ARG A 93 -0.36 -4.07 7.13
CA ARG A 93 -0.73 -3.55 8.45
C ARG A 93 0.42 -2.79 9.10
N GLU A 94 1.62 -3.36 9.07
CA GLU A 94 2.80 -2.71 9.65
C GLU A 94 3.08 -1.36 8.98
N LYS A 95 3.11 -1.32 7.67
CA LYS A 95 3.37 -0.10 6.92
C LYS A 95 2.26 0.93 7.09
N GLY A 96 1.02 0.48 7.08
CA GLY A 96 -0.13 1.36 7.27
C GLY A 96 -0.18 1.94 8.67
N GLU A 97 0.08 1.16 9.69
CA GLU A 97 0.12 1.64 11.07
C GLU A 97 1.24 2.67 11.27
N LYS A 98 2.41 2.45 10.68
CA LYS A 98 3.50 3.43 10.73
C LYS A 98 3.13 4.75 10.06
N LEU A 99 2.41 4.69 8.97
CA LEU A 99 1.91 5.88 8.28
C LEU A 99 0.96 6.68 9.18
N LEU A 100 0.15 5.99 9.96
CA LEU A 100 -0.91 6.57 10.78
C LEU A 100 -0.46 6.96 12.20
N THR A 101 0.74 6.61 12.57
CA THR A 101 1.35 7.01 13.84
C THR A 101 2.45 8.05 13.59
#